data_9a4326af227579838f6ea215593da8df
#
_entry.id   9a4326af227579838f6ea215593da8df
#
_cell.length_a   1.000
_cell.length_b   1.000
_cell.length_c   1.000
_cell.angle_alpha   90.00
_cell.angle_beta   90.00
_cell.angle_gamma   90.00
#
_symmetry.space_group_name_H-M   'P 1'
#
loop_
_entity.id
_entity.type
_entity.pdbx_description
1 polymer ?
#
loop_
_entity_poly.entity_id
_entity_poly.type
_entity_poly.pdbx_seq_one_letter_code
_entity_poly.pdbx_strand_id
1 'polypeptide(L)'
;PASPKIFHGRETELEHLVDNLLSDPARVAILGPGGIGKTTLVVTALHSTRVVEKYPTRYFIPCDSVQTINSLVATIASHLSLEGSKSSMRHIIHHLTMQPLTLLILDNFETPWEPADGRVKIEEFLALLTDIRHVALLITMRGAERPSKVQWTHPFLHPLSPLSPDAAHQTFIEIADEIHDALEVGQLLEITDNIPLAVQLVANIAASEGCQATLERWKVETTALLSAGNDKQSNLEISIKLSLSSPRMASIPPAVDLLGLLSLLSDGISETDLLQSKPAIPEIAGCKTTLLCTSLAFIDHAGRLKVLAPIRDYVQTTIPPSPHLVRPLRKYFNDL
;
A
#
# COMPACT_ATOMS: atom_id res chain seq x y z
N PRO A 1 -0.84 -17.65 6.87
CA PRO A 1 0.19 -17.59 5.81
C PRO A 1 1.55 -18.04 6.34
N ALA A 2 2.44 -18.51 5.44
CA ALA A 2 3.81 -18.89 5.79
C ALA A 2 4.64 -17.63 6.10
N SER A 3 5.68 -17.77 6.96
CA SER A 3 6.61 -16.68 7.23
C SER A 3 7.36 -16.27 5.95
N PRO A 4 7.54 -14.98 5.67
CA PRO A 4 8.36 -14.51 4.57
C PRO A 4 9.80 -15.03 4.73
N LYS A 5 10.43 -15.41 3.61
CA LYS A 5 11.83 -15.86 3.63
C LYS A 5 12.79 -14.67 3.66
N ILE A 6 12.44 -13.59 2.98
CA ILE A 6 13.24 -12.37 2.85
C ILE A 6 12.51 -11.24 3.58
N PHE A 7 13.20 -10.60 4.53
CA PHE A 7 12.65 -9.51 5.32
C PHE A 7 13.79 -8.61 5.83
N HIS A 8 13.99 -7.45 5.20
CA HIS A 8 15.04 -6.49 5.55
C HIS A 8 14.48 -5.08 5.70
N GLY A 9 15.06 -4.33 6.62
CA GLY A 9 14.84 -2.88 6.77
C GLY A 9 13.45 -2.49 7.26
N ARG A 10 12.79 -3.38 8.00
CA ARG A 10 11.48 -3.16 8.62
C ARG A 10 11.46 -3.57 10.09
N GLU A 11 12.64 -3.73 10.67
CA GLU A 11 12.80 -4.22 12.04
C GLU A 11 12.15 -3.26 13.04
N THR A 12 12.33 -1.95 12.82
CA THR A 12 11.73 -0.90 13.68
C THR A 12 10.21 -0.88 13.55
N GLU A 13 9.68 -0.93 12.32
CA GLU A 13 8.24 -0.96 12.08
C GLU A 13 7.63 -2.26 12.63
N LEU A 14 8.35 -3.38 12.52
CA LEU A 14 7.93 -4.66 13.09
C LEU A 14 7.85 -4.59 14.61
N GLU A 15 8.85 -4.01 15.27
CA GLU A 15 8.84 -3.86 16.74
C GLU A 15 7.70 -2.96 17.19
N HIS A 16 7.51 -1.81 16.56
CA HIS A 16 6.37 -0.92 16.85
C HIS A 16 5.01 -1.61 16.61
N LEU A 17 4.89 -2.41 15.54
CA LEU A 17 3.67 -3.18 15.27
C LEU A 17 3.43 -4.21 16.37
N VAL A 18 4.44 -4.98 16.75
CA VAL A 18 4.35 -5.98 17.81
C VAL A 18 3.96 -5.31 19.14
N ASP A 19 4.59 -4.20 19.50
CA ASP A 19 4.26 -3.47 20.74
C ASP A 19 2.81 -2.95 20.73
N ASN A 20 2.34 -2.42 19.60
CA ASN A 20 0.94 -2.01 19.46
C ASN A 20 -0.03 -3.20 19.56
N LEU A 21 0.34 -4.38 19.02
CA LEU A 21 -0.46 -5.60 19.15
C LEU A 21 -0.47 -6.14 20.58
N LEU A 22 0.55 -5.82 21.37
CA LEU A 22 0.61 -6.22 22.78
C LEU A 22 -0.17 -5.27 23.72
N SER A 23 -0.62 -4.12 23.24
CA SER A 23 -1.51 -3.22 23.98
C SER A 23 -2.93 -3.82 24.13
N ASP A 24 -3.73 -3.33 25.08
CA ASP A 24 -5.11 -3.75 25.31
C ASP A 24 -6.06 -2.53 25.36
N PRO A 25 -7.04 -2.50 24.47
CA PRO A 25 -7.28 -3.36 23.30
C PRO A 25 -6.39 -2.97 22.12
N ALA A 26 -5.87 -3.95 21.38
CA ALA A 26 -5.07 -3.69 20.19
C ALA A 26 -5.96 -3.45 18.96
N ARG A 27 -5.80 -2.28 18.32
CA ARG A 27 -6.47 -1.91 17.07
C ARG A 27 -5.49 -1.16 16.20
N VAL A 28 -4.97 -1.82 15.16
CA VAL A 28 -3.84 -1.31 14.38
C VAL A 28 -4.22 -1.23 12.91
N ALA A 29 -3.84 -0.14 12.25
CA ALA A 29 -3.95 0.02 10.81
C ALA A 29 -2.57 0.27 10.21
N ILE A 30 -2.17 -0.58 9.26
CA ILE A 30 -0.95 -0.42 8.48
C ILE A 30 -1.33 0.19 7.13
N LEU A 31 -0.79 1.36 6.85
CA LEU A 31 -1.09 2.16 5.67
C LEU A 31 0.13 2.25 4.75
N GLY A 32 -0.11 2.54 3.48
CA GLY A 32 0.95 2.78 2.50
C GLY A 32 0.61 2.29 1.10
N PRO A 33 1.44 2.62 0.10
CA PRO A 33 1.21 2.27 -1.29
C PRO A 33 1.17 0.77 -1.55
N GLY A 34 0.72 0.39 -2.75
CA GLY A 34 0.80 -0.98 -3.24
C GLY A 34 2.26 -1.43 -3.37
N GLY A 35 2.55 -2.69 -3.08
CA GLY A 35 3.91 -3.23 -3.20
C GLY A 35 4.90 -2.82 -2.12
N ILE A 36 4.49 -1.99 -1.12
CA ILE A 36 5.37 -1.45 -0.07
C ILE A 36 5.68 -2.46 1.06
N GLY A 37 5.07 -3.65 1.06
CA GLY A 37 5.34 -4.69 2.03
C GLY A 37 4.42 -4.73 3.26
N LYS A 38 3.21 -4.14 3.21
CA LYS A 38 2.24 -4.16 4.33
C LYS A 38 1.90 -5.58 4.77
N THR A 39 1.49 -6.42 3.84
CA THR A 39 1.14 -7.83 4.09
C THR A 39 2.33 -8.61 4.63
N THR A 40 3.53 -8.37 4.07
CA THR A 40 4.78 -9.00 4.54
C THR A 40 5.07 -8.66 6.00
N LEU A 41 4.94 -7.38 6.38
CA LEU A 41 5.12 -6.91 7.75
C LEU A 41 4.12 -7.57 8.71
N VAL A 42 2.84 -7.65 8.33
CA VAL A 42 1.80 -8.33 9.11
C VAL A 42 2.11 -9.80 9.30
N VAL A 43 2.47 -10.50 8.22
CA VAL A 43 2.77 -11.94 8.28
C VAL A 43 4.00 -12.18 9.16
N THR A 44 5.04 -11.35 9.07
CA THR A 44 6.20 -11.43 9.97
C THR A 44 5.80 -11.23 11.43
N ALA A 45 4.97 -10.23 11.72
CA ALA A 45 4.48 -9.99 13.08
C ALA A 45 3.65 -11.16 13.64
N LEU A 46 2.86 -11.84 12.78
CA LEU A 46 2.10 -13.03 13.17
C LEU A 46 2.96 -14.22 13.62
N HIS A 47 4.21 -14.27 13.17
CA HIS A 47 5.18 -15.29 13.56
C HIS A 47 6.07 -14.86 14.74
N SER A 48 5.94 -13.63 15.22
CA SER A 48 6.62 -13.18 16.44
C SER A 48 6.15 -13.98 17.65
N THR A 49 7.09 -14.52 18.43
CA THR A 49 6.81 -15.30 19.65
C THR A 49 5.87 -14.54 20.59
N ARG A 50 6.11 -13.24 20.78
CA ARG A 50 5.29 -12.37 21.65
C ARG A 50 3.82 -12.29 21.19
N VAL A 51 3.58 -12.23 19.88
CA VAL A 51 2.23 -12.20 19.30
C VAL A 51 1.58 -13.58 19.38
N VAL A 52 2.34 -14.65 19.13
CA VAL A 52 1.86 -16.04 19.22
C VAL A 52 1.43 -16.38 20.63
N GLU A 53 2.20 -15.99 21.64
CA GLU A 53 1.89 -16.21 23.05
C GLU A 53 0.64 -15.42 23.51
N LYS A 54 0.51 -14.16 23.08
CA LYS A 54 -0.67 -13.34 23.44
C LYS A 54 -1.94 -13.81 22.75
N TYR A 55 -1.88 -14.12 21.45
CA TYR A 55 -3.05 -14.46 20.64
C TYR A 55 -3.00 -15.93 20.20
N PRO A 56 -3.55 -16.87 20.95
CA PRO A 56 -3.62 -18.28 20.58
C PRO A 56 -4.48 -18.48 19.31
N THR A 57 -5.47 -17.61 19.13
CA THR A 57 -6.36 -17.64 17.94
C THR A 57 -6.06 -16.44 17.05
N ARG A 58 -5.69 -16.71 15.78
CA ARG A 58 -5.34 -15.68 14.79
C ARG A 58 -6.00 -16.01 13.47
N TYR A 59 -6.79 -15.08 12.95
CA TYR A 59 -7.45 -15.20 11.65
C TYR A 59 -6.86 -14.20 10.67
N PHE A 60 -6.32 -14.68 9.55
CA PHE A 60 -5.84 -13.86 8.46
C PHE A 60 -6.83 -13.95 7.30
N ILE A 61 -7.48 -12.84 6.97
CA ILE A 61 -8.59 -12.76 6.03
C ILE A 61 -8.22 -11.78 4.90
N PRO A 62 -7.92 -12.29 3.69
CA PRO A 62 -7.69 -11.44 2.54
C PRO A 62 -9.01 -10.81 2.07
N CYS A 63 -9.03 -9.49 1.87
CA CYS A 63 -10.20 -8.72 1.45
C CYS A 63 -10.09 -8.20 0.01
N ASP A 64 -9.10 -8.62 -0.77
CA ASP A 64 -8.81 -8.12 -2.12
C ASP A 64 -9.94 -8.38 -3.14
N SER A 65 -10.77 -9.36 -2.95
CA SER A 65 -11.96 -9.67 -3.78
C SER A 65 -13.29 -9.25 -3.17
N VAL A 66 -13.27 -8.62 -1.99
CA VAL A 66 -14.46 -8.26 -1.20
C VAL A 66 -14.89 -6.83 -1.56
N GLN A 67 -16.07 -6.68 -2.18
CA GLN A 67 -16.56 -5.36 -2.63
C GLN A 67 -17.73 -4.80 -1.81
N THR A 68 -18.41 -5.62 -1.03
CA THR A 68 -19.62 -5.25 -0.31
C THR A 68 -19.59 -5.72 1.13
N ILE A 69 -20.41 -5.12 1.99
CA ILE A 69 -20.57 -5.58 3.37
C ILE A 69 -21.03 -7.04 3.45
N ASN A 70 -21.90 -7.49 2.54
CA ASN A 70 -22.38 -8.87 2.53
C ASN A 70 -21.24 -9.84 2.16
N SER A 71 -20.42 -9.50 1.17
CA SER A 71 -19.26 -10.32 0.82
C SER A 71 -18.20 -10.30 1.95
N LEU A 72 -18.00 -9.18 2.65
CA LEU A 72 -17.13 -9.11 3.81
C LEU A 72 -17.58 -10.05 4.93
N VAL A 73 -18.86 -9.98 5.27
CA VAL A 73 -19.48 -10.86 6.29
C VAL A 73 -19.34 -12.33 5.90
N ALA A 74 -19.61 -12.67 4.63
CA ALA A 74 -19.47 -14.05 4.14
C ALA A 74 -18.03 -14.55 4.18
N THR A 75 -17.06 -13.70 3.78
CA THR A 75 -15.64 -14.03 3.82
C THR A 75 -15.15 -14.25 5.25
N ILE A 76 -15.49 -13.37 6.18
CA ILE A 76 -15.14 -13.52 7.59
C ILE A 76 -15.77 -14.81 8.16
N ALA A 77 -17.07 -15.04 7.91
CA ALA A 77 -17.76 -16.23 8.38
C ALA A 77 -17.11 -17.52 7.88
N SER A 78 -16.70 -17.55 6.61
CA SER A 78 -15.99 -18.69 6.03
C SER A 78 -14.67 -18.99 6.74
N HIS A 79 -13.86 -17.96 7.03
CA HIS A 79 -12.59 -18.12 7.76
C HIS A 79 -12.77 -18.51 9.23
N LEU A 80 -13.92 -18.17 9.81
CA LEU A 80 -14.31 -18.61 11.15
C LEU A 80 -14.98 -19.99 11.15
N SER A 81 -15.08 -20.69 10.01
CA SER A 81 -15.76 -21.97 9.84
C SER A 81 -17.24 -21.95 10.27
N LEU A 82 -17.90 -20.80 10.06
CA LEU A 82 -19.33 -20.64 10.32
C LEU A 82 -20.11 -21.08 9.07
N GLU A 83 -20.62 -22.32 9.06
CA GLU A 83 -21.33 -22.88 7.92
C GLU A 83 -22.82 -22.49 7.88
N GLY A 84 -23.36 -22.38 6.65
CA GLY A 84 -24.79 -22.35 6.33
C GLY A 84 -25.42 -20.96 6.24
N SER A 85 -26.76 -20.92 6.11
CA SER A 85 -27.61 -19.71 5.99
C SER A 85 -27.52 -18.74 7.19
N LYS A 86 -26.61 -18.97 8.10
CA LYS A 86 -26.37 -18.22 9.35
C LYS A 86 -25.20 -17.23 9.28
N SER A 87 -24.63 -16.97 8.10
CA SER A 87 -23.54 -16.01 7.91
C SER A 87 -24.06 -14.57 8.04
N SER A 88 -24.39 -14.15 9.25
CA SER A 88 -24.79 -12.76 9.53
C SER A 88 -23.78 -12.10 10.48
N MET A 89 -23.72 -10.77 10.47
CA MET A 89 -22.89 -10.00 11.41
C MET A 89 -23.10 -10.45 12.87
N ARG A 90 -24.36 -10.73 13.25
CA ARG A 90 -24.70 -11.17 14.62
C ARG A 90 -24.05 -12.51 14.96
N HIS A 91 -23.99 -13.46 14.02
CA HIS A 91 -23.36 -14.76 14.27
C HIS A 91 -21.84 -14.64 14.39
N ILE A 92 -21.20 -13.78 13.56
CA ILE A 92 -19.77 -13.48 13.69
C ILE A 92 -19.46 -12.87 15.06
N ILE A 93 -20.21 -11.84 15.47
CA ILE A 93 -20.05 -11.18 16.76
C ILE A 93 -20.24 -12.18 17.90
N HIS A 94 -21.31 -12.96 17.87
CA HIS A 94 -21.56 -13.99 18.88
C HIS A 94 -20.44 -15.03 18.95
N HIS A 95 -20.00 -15.54 17.78
CA HIS A 95 -18.91 -16.51 17.73
C HIS A 95 -17.63 -15.94 18.34
N LEU A 96 -17.21 -14.75 17.90
CA LEU A 96 -16.02 -14.08 18.42
C LEU A 96 -16.11 -13.77 19.92
N THR A 97 -17.30 -13.46 20.43
CA THR A 97 -17.52 -13.22 21.86
C THR A 97 -17.26 -14.48 22.70
N MET A 98 -17.43 -15.67 22.13
CA MET A 98 -17.17 -16.95 22.80
C MET A 98 -15.74 -17.46 22.62
N GLN A 99 -14.93 -16.82 21.78
CA GLN A 99 -13.53 -17.21 21.55
C GLN A 99 -12.61 -16.69 22.67
N PRO A 100 -11.44 -17.32 22.88
CA PRO A 100 -10.37 -16.73 23.68
C PRO A 100 -9.84 -15.45 23.04
N LEU A 101 -8.77 -14.90 23.61
CA LEU A 101 -8.09 -13.72 23.05
C LEU A 101 -7.72 -13.96 21.59
N THR A 102 -8.32 -13.19 20.69
CA THR A 102 -8.29 -13.41 19.24
C THR A 102 -7.71 -12.20 18.52
N LEU A 103 -6.83 -12.45 17.55
CA LEU A 103 -6.35 -11.43 16.60
C LEU A 103 -7.03 -11.64 15.24
N LEU A 104 -7.82 -10.67 14.82
CA LEU A 104 -8.47 -10.64 13.52
C LEU A 104 -7.69 -9.72 12.58
N ILE A 105 -7.19 -10.26 11.49
CA ILE A 105 -6.46 -9.53 10.45
C ILE A 105 -7.32 -9.45 9.19
N LEU A 106 -7.54 -8.22 8.70
CA LEU A 106 -8.21 -7.94 7.44
C LEU A 106 -7.18 -7.29 6.49
N ASP A 107 -6.67 -8.09 5.55
CA ASP A 107 -5.64 -7.64 4.60
C ASP A 107 -6.28 -7.07 3.32
N ASN A 108 -5.71 -6.00 2.75
CA ASN A 108 -6.26 -5.26 1.61
C ASN A 108 -7.69 -4.71 1.86
N PHE A 109 -7.90 -4.17 3.06
CA PHE A 109 -9.21 -3.73 3.51
C PHE A 109 -9.74 -2.48 2.78
N GLU A 110 -8.92 -1.78 2.01
CA GLU A 110 -9.37 -0.72 1.12
C GLU A 110 -10.48 -1.18 0.16
N THR A 111 -10.41 -2.42 -0.32
CA THR A 111 -11.35 -2.95 -1.34
C THR A 111 -12.82 -2.89 -0.89
N PRO A 112 -13.22 -3.39 0.30
CA PRO A 112 -14.58 -3.21 0.78
C PRO A 112 -14.89 -1.80 1.28
N TRP A 113 -13.89 -1.05 1.78
CA TRP A 113 -14.11 0.21 2.48
C TRP A 113 -14.18 1.45 1.59
N GLU A 114 -13.49 1.46 0.44
CA GLU A 114 -13.47 2.62 -0.48
C GLU A 114 -14.83 2.95 -1.13
N PRO A 115 -15.69 1.98 -1.52
CA PRO A 115 -16.99 2.29 -2.11
C PRO A 115 -17.87 3.09 -1.15
N ALA A 116 -18.29 4.29 -1.57
CA ALA A 116 -19.06 5.22 -0.73
C ALA A 116 -20.37 4.63 -0.22
N ASP A 117 -21.08 3.87 -1.08
CA ASP A 117 -22.41 3.33 -0.78
C ASP A 117 -22.44 2.27 0.33
N GLY A 118 -21.30 1.63 0.60
CA GLY A 118 -21.17 0.59 1.64
C GLY A 118 -20.39 1.01 2.88
N ARG A 119 -19.64 2.09 2.80
CA ARG A 119 -18.64 2.50 3.78
C ARG A 119 -19.19 2.64 5.21
N VAL A 120 -20.35 3.28 5.35
CA VAL A 120 -20.99 3.49 6.66
C VAL A 120 -21.30 2.16 7.36
N LYS A 121 -21.85 1.20 6.62
CA LYS A 121 -22.21 -0.13 7.16
C LYS A 121 -20.96 -0.94 7.52
N ILE A 122 -19.89 -0.80 6.74
CA ILE A 122 -18.61 -1.45 7.01
C ILE A 122 -17.96 -0.87 8.26
N GLU A 123 -17.98 0.44 8.43
CA GLU A 123 -17.48 1.09 9.65
C GLU A 123 -18.33 0.74 10.88
N GLU A 124 -19.64 0.61 10.74
CA GLU A 124 -20.51 0.11 11.81
C GLU A 124 -20.17 -1.32 12.20
N PHE A 125 -19.89 -2.17 11.22
CA PHE A 125 -19.49 -3.54 11.50
C PHE A 125 -18.11 -3.61 12.18
N LEU A 126 -17.14 -2.80 11.75
CA LEU A 126 -15.85 -2.70 12.44
C LEU A 126 -15.99 -2.22 13.89
N ALA A 127 -16.87 -1.24 14.13
CA ALA A 127 -17.16 -0.78 15.48
C ALA A 127 -17.68 -1.93 16.36
N LEU A 128 -18.65 -2.71 15.87
CA LEU A 128 -19.17 -3.89 16.58
C LEU A 128 -18.09 -4.94 16.85
N LEU A 129 -17.16 -5.19 15.92
CA LEU A 129 -16.03 -6.10 16.13
C LEU A 129 -15.10 -5.59 17.23
N THR A 130 -14.84 -4.28 17.24
CA THR A 130 -13.93 -3.66 18.20
C THR A 130 -14.55 -3.40 19.57
N ASP A 131 -15.86 -3.51 19.71
CA ASP A 131 -16.54 -3.51 21.02
C ASP A 131 -16.29 -4.79 21.81
N ILE A 132 -15.87 -5.88 21.14
CA ILE A 132 -15.48 -7.12 21.80
C ILE A 132 -14.07 -6.96 22.38
N ARG A 133 -13.94 -6.82 23.69
CA ARG A 133 -12.68 -6.45 24.37
C ARG A 133 -11.50 -7.39 24.09
N HIS A 134 -11.76 -8.69 23.94
CA HIS A 134 -10.73 -9.71 23.71
C HIS A 134 -10.48 -9.98 22.20
N VAL A 135 -11.06 -9.19 21.31
CA VAL A 135 -10.76 -9.21 19.88
C VAL A 135 -9.87 -8.02 19.54
N ALA A 136 -8.63 -8.33 19.14
CA ALA A 136 -7.73 -7.37 18.55
C ALA A 136 -7.99 -7.29 17.04
N LEU A 137 -7.89 -6.09 16.47
CA LEU A 137 -8.08 -5.83 15.06
C LEU A 137 -6.79 -5.29 14.43
N LEU A 138 -6.35 -5.92 13.36
CA LEU A 138 -5.26 -5.43 12.51
C LEU A 138 -5.77 -5.34 11.07
N ILE A 139 -5.65 -4.17 10.45
CA ILE A 139 -6.00 -4.00 9.04
C ILE A 139 -4.80 -3.51 8.23
N THR A 140 -4.72 -3.92 6.98
CA THR A 140 -3.83 -3.27 6.01
C THR A 140 -4.66 -2.56 4.97
N MET A 141 -4.23 -1.36 4.58
CA MET A 141 -4.95 -0.54 3.60
C MET A 141 -3.98 0.24 2.72
N ARG A 142 -4.41 0.55 1.51
CA ARG A 142 -3.78 1.60 0.71
C ARG A 142 -4.24 2.97 1.21
N GLY A 143 -3.42 3.99 0.93
CA GLY A 143 -3.75 5.36 1.29
C GLY A 143 -3.25 5.78 2.65
N ALA A 144 -3.77 6.91 3.11
CA ALA A 144 -3.37 7.58 4.36
C ALA A 144 -4.52 7.67 5.38
N GLU A 145 -5.72 7.21 5.03
CA GLU A 145 -6.90 7.27 5.89
C GLU A 145 -7.18 5.96 6.61
N ARG A 146 -7.80 6.06 7.77
CA ARG A 146 -8.28 4.94 8.59
C ARG A 146 -9.79 5.01 8.74
N PRO A 147 -10.50 3.86 8.88
CA PRO A 147 -11.91 3.86 9.28
C PRO A 147 -12.14 4.69 10.55
N SER A 148 -13.14 5.57 10.49
CA SER A 148 -13.35 6.60 11.52
C SER A 148 -14.03 6.10 12.79
N LYS A 149 -14.83 5.03 12.69
CA LYS A 149 -15.58 4.48 13.84
C LYS A 149 -14.77 3.52 14.72
N VAL A 150 -13.48 3.37 14.48
CA VAL A 150 -12.57 2.54 15.28
C VAL A 150 -11.66 3.44 16.12
N GLN A 151 -11.57 3.15 17.42
CA GLN A 151 -10.59 3.78 18.30
C GLN A 151 -9.24 3.08 18.13
N TRP A 152 -8.39 3.62 17.26
CA TRP A 152 -7.09 3.04 16.95
C TRP A 152 -6.09 3.20 18.09
N THR A 153 -5.23 2.20 18.29
CA THR A 153 -4.13 2.22 19.26
C THR A 153 -3.12 3.32 18.95
N HIS A 154 -2.67 4.03 19.99
CA HIS A 154 -1.64 5.05 19.90
C HIS A 154 -0.30 4.57 20.47
N PRO A 155 0.83 5.04 19.94
CA PRO A 155 0.97 5.92 18.78
C PRO A 155 0.59 5.20 17.49
N PHE A 156 0.05 5.94 16.51
CA PHE A 156 -0.23 5.37 15.20
C PHE A 156 1.07 4.94 14.51
N LEU A 157 1.02 3.82 13.80
CA LEU A 157 2.06 3.51 12.83
C LEU A 157 1.99 4.51 11.68
N HIS A 158 3.14 5.07 11.32
CA HIS A 158 3.25 5.89 10.11
C HIS A 158 3.00 5.04 8.86
N PRO A 159 2.44 5.61 7.78
CA PRO A 159 2.38 4.89 6.51
C PRO A 159 3.76 4.38 6.11
N LEU A 160 3.84 3.14 5.62
CA LEU A 160 5.10 2.57 5.20
C LEU A 160 5.68 3.34 4.01
N SER A 161 6.95 3.68 4.11
CA SER A 161 7.77 4.30 3.06
C SER A 161 8.57 3.24 2.29
N PRO A 162 9.24 3.54 1.17
CA PRO A 162 10.21 2.66 0.54
C PRO A 162 11.28 2.15 1.52
N LEU A 163 11.97 1.07 1.16
CA LEU A 163 13.10 0.57 1.95
C LEU A 163 14.24 1.60 1.98
N SER A 164 15.08 1.52 3.01
CA SER A 164 16.37 2.21 2.95
C SER A 164 17.22 1.64 1.81
N PRO A 165 18.16 2.41 1.23
CA PRO A 165 19.06 1.91 0.19
C PRO A 165 19.79 0.62 0.60
N ASP A 166 20.24 0.53 1.84
CA ASP A 166 20.93 -0.66 2.36
C ASP A 166 20.01 -1.88 2.42
N ALA A 167 18.79 -1.72 2.91
CA ALA A 167 17.82 -2.80 2.98
C ALA A 167 17.33 -3.26 1.60
N ALA A 168 17.17 -2.32 0.66
CA ALA A 168 16.85 -2.63 -0.73
C ALA A 168 17.99 -3.41 -1.40
N HIS A 169 19.23 -3.00 -1.16
CA HIS A 169 20.43 -3.71 -1.64
C HIS A 169 20.51 -5.13 -1.06
N GLN A 170 20.34 -5.29 0.25
CA GLN A 170 20.32 -6.60 0.89
C GLN A 170 19.24 -7.50 0.31
N THR A 171 18.01 -6.95 0.12
CA THR A 171 16.90 -7.69 -0.50
C THR A 171 17.25 -8.11 -1.92
N PHE A 172 17.88 -7.23 -2.71
CA PHE A 172 18.30 -7.52 -4.08
C PHE A 172 19.31 -8.67 -4.12
N ILE A 173 20.39 -8.56 -3.33
CA ILE A 173 21.47 -9.55 -3.30
C ILE A 173 20.98 -10.92 -2.81
N GLU A 174 20.09 -10.98 -1.82
CA GLU A 174 19.54 -12.25 -1.36
C GLU A 174 18.73 -12.97 -2.44
N ILE A 175 18.21 -12.25 -3.44
CA ILE A 175 17.44 -12.80 -4.56
C ILE A 175 18.33 -13.08 -5.77
N ALA A 176 19.21 -12.13 -6.14
CA ALA A 176 19.94 -12.13 -7.39
C ALA A 176 21.37 -12.68 -7.29
N ASP A 177 21.86 -12.97 -6.06
CA ASP A 177 23.23 -13.33 -5.75
C ASP A 177 24.24 -12.15 -5.80
N GLU A 178 25.42 -12.33 -5.21
CA GLU A 178 26.45 -11.28 -5.02
C GLU A 178 27.32 -11.00 -6.26
N ILE A 179 27.09 -11.68 -7.39
CA ILE A 179 27.98 -11.69 -8.57
C ILE A 179 27.82 -10.40 -9.44
N HIS A 180 26.96 -9.48 -9.05
CA HIS A 180 26.61 -8.32 -9.85
C HIS A 180 27.46 -7.08 -9.53
N ASP A 181 27.69 -6.24 -10.54
CA ASP A 181 28.36 -4.96 -10.36
C ASP A 181 27.53 -4.02 -9.47
N ALA A 182 28.15 -3.46 -8.43
CA ALA A 182 27.49 -2.63 -7.44
C ALA A 182 26.86 -1.35 -8.05
N LEU A 183 27.43 -0.82 -9.14
CA LEU A 183 26.94 0.37 -9.81
C LEU A 183 25.66 0.05 -10.61
N GLU A 184 25.63 -1.10 -11.29
CA GLU A 184 24.44 -1.57 -12.00
C GLU A 184 23.30 -1.90 -11.03
N VAL A 185 23.57 -2.56 -9.90
CA VAL A 185 22.61 -2.80 -8.83
C VAL A 185 22.07 -1.47 -8.30
N GLY A 186 22.94 -0.48 -8.04
CA GLY A 186 22.52 0.85 -7.61
C GLY A 186 21.55 1.52 -8.58
N GLN A 187 21.81 1.43 -9.89
CA GLN A 187 20.92 1.96 -10.93
C GLN A 187 19.54 1.25 -10.95
N LEU A 188 19.54 -0.09 -10.79
CA LEU A 188 18.28 -0.85 -10.70
C LEU A 188 17.47 -0.47 -9.45
N LEU A 189 18.13 -0.24 -8.32
CA LEU A 189 17.46 0.20 -7.10
C LEU A 189 16.89 1.61 -7.22
N GLU A 190 17.60 2.51 -7.90
CA GLU A 190 17.13 3.88 -8.15
C GLU A 190 15.84 3.91 -8.98
N ILE A 191 15.78 3.14 -10.07
CA ILE A 191 14.58 3.08 -10.93
C ILE A 191 13.38 2.40 -10.24
N THR A 192 13.62 1.57 -9.22
CA THR A 192 12.55 0.95 -8.41
C THR A 192 12.08 1.84 -7.25
N ASP A 193 12.78 2.95 -6.99
CA ASP A 193 12.56 3.81 -5.80
C ASP A 193 12.57 3.00 -4.49
N ASN A 194 13.33 1.89 -4.46
CA ASN A 194 13.44 0.95 -3.33
C ASN A 194 12.08 0.37 -2.86
N ILE A 195 11.08 0.32 -3.73
CA ILE A 195 9.80 -0.33 -3.44
C ILE A 195 10.04 -1.84 -3.33
N PRO A 196 9.74 -2.51 -2.19
CA PRO A 196 10.07 -3.92 -1.97
C PRO A 196 9.64 -4.85 -3.11
N LEU A 197 8.41 -4.70 -3.61
CA LEU A 197 7.92 -5.52 -4.72
C LEU A 197 8.69 -5.24 -6.02
N ALA A 198 9.00 -3.99 -6.32
CA ALA A 198 9.78 -3.64 -7.51
C ALA A 198 11.21 -4.16 -7.42
N VAL A 199 11.86 -4.00 -6.27
CA VAL A 199 13.21 -4.57 -5.99
C VAL A 199 13.20 -6.09 -6.19
N GLN A 200 12.21 -6.79 -5.62
CA GLN A 200 12.09 -8.24 -5.78
C GLN A 200 11.94 -8.66 -7.26
N LEU A 201 11.11 -7.94 -8.02
CA LEU A 201 10.87 -8.25 -9.42
C LEU A 201 12.12 -8.02 -10.28
N VAL A 202 12.80 -6.88 -10.14
CA VAL A 202 14.04 -6.63 -10.90
C VAL A 202 15.18 -7.56 -10.48
N ALA A 203 15.28 -7.92 -9.19
CA ALA A 203 16.26 -8.86 -8.70
C ALA A 203 16.07 -10.26 -9.30
N ASN A 204 14.82 -10.75 -9.40
CA ASN A 204 14.53 -12.03 -10.06
C ASN A 204 14.89 -12.03 -11.55
N ILE A 205 14.69 -10.91 -12.26
CA ILE A 205 15.09 -10.78 -13.65
C ILE A 205 16.61 -10.73 -13.76
N ALA A 206 17.27 -9.90 -12.95
CA ALA A 206 18.72 -9.78 -12.91
C ALA A 206 19.43 -11.09 -12.57
N ALA A 207 18.83 -11.92 -11.72
CA ALA A 207 19.33 -13.27 -11.40
C ALA A 207 19.42 -14.18 -12.64
N SER A 208 18.57 -13.97 -13.65
CA SER A 208 18.53 -14.79 -14.86
C SER A 208 19.22 -14.16 -16.07
N GLU A 209 19.16 -12.84 -16.22
CA GLU A 209 19.60 -12.11 -17.42
C GLU A 209 20.84 -11.23 -17.15
N GLY A 210 21.16 -10.96 -15.87
CA GLY A 210 22.19 -10.00 -15.45
C GLY A 210 21.64 -8.57 -15.33
N CYS A 211 22.32 -7.74 -14.54
CA CYS A 211 21.89 -6.37 -14.25
C CYS A 211 21.91 -5.47 -15.49
N GLN A 212 22.96 -5.56 -16.32
CA GLN A 212 23.08 -4.78 -17.55
C GLN A 212 21.92 -5.03 -18.53
N ALA A 213 21.59 -6.31 -18.78
CA ALA A 213 20.48 -6.67 -19.66
C ALA A 213 19.13 -6.19 -19.09
N THR A 214 18.95 -6.31 -17.78
CA THR A 214 17.75 -5.82 -17.08
C THR A 214 17.59 -4.30 -17.23
N LEU A 215 18.69 -3.52 -17.09
CA LEU A 215 18.68 -2.07 -17.31
C LEU A 215 18.34 -1.70 -18.76
N GLU A 216 18.86 -2.44 -19.74
CA GLU A 216 18.54 -2.22 -21.15
C GLU A 216 17.07 -2.50 -21.45
N ARG A 217 16.53 -3.60 -20.91
CA ARG A 217 15.11 -3.91 -21.02
C ARG A 217 14.23 -2.86 -20.35
N TRP A 218 14.64 -2.34 -19.20
CA TRP A 218 13.90 -1.26 -18.52
C TRP A 218 13.72 -0.03 -19.41
N LYS A 219 14.75 0.35 -20.16
CA LYS A 219 14.68 1.49 -21.11
C LYS A 219 13.60 1.34 -22.18
N VAL A 220 13.24 0.09 -22.52
CA VAL A 220 12.25 -0.23 -23.57
C VAL A 220 10.88 -0.56 -22.98
N GLU A 221 10.85 -1.41 -21.97
CA GLU A 221 9.62 -2.00 -21.41
C GLU A 221 9.08 -1.21 -20.22
N THR A 222 9.93 -0.43 -19.52
CA THR A 222 9.59 0.34 -18.32
C THR A 222 8.86 -0.52 -17.29
N THR A 223 7.73 -0.06 -16.74
CA THR A 223 6.95 -0.77 -15.73
C THR A 223 6.32 -2.08 -16.20
N ALA A 224 6.19 -2.32 -17.52
CA ALA A 224 5.73 -3.61 -18.03
C ALA A 224 6.70 -4.75 -17.64
N LEU A 225 8.00 -4.44 -17.48
CA LEU A 225 9.00 -5.37 -16.96
C LEU A 225 8.67 -5.89 -15.55
N LEU A 226 7.99 -5.10 -14.73
CA LEU A 226 7.60 -5.44 -13.37
C LEU A 226 6.31 -6.28 -13.29
N SER A 227 6.01 -7.05 -14.34
CA SER A 227 4.81 -7.88 -14.47
C SER A 227 5.20 -9.36 -14.42
N ALA A 228 5.49 -9.88 -13.22
CA ALA A 228 5.91 -11.28 -13.04
C ALA A 228 4.76 -12.26 -12.80
N GLY A 229 3.52 -11.94 -13.15
CA GLY A 229 2.36 -12.83 -12.95
C GLY A 229 1.03 -12.14 -13.17
N ASN A 230 -0.06 -12.91 -13.09
CA ASN A 230 -1.42 -12.41 -13.29
C ASN A 230 -2.12 -12.01 -11.99
N ASP A 231 -1.47 -12.10 -10.83
CA ASP A 231 -2.06 -11.75 -9.55
C ASP A 231 -1.60 -10.37 -9.06
N LYS A 232 -2.38 -9.80 -8.14
CA LYS A 232 -2.15 -8.46 -7.57
C LYS A 232 -0.88 -8.37 -6.72
N GLN A 233 -0.37 -9.50 -6.23
CA GLN A 233 0.77 -9.54 -5.29
C GLN A 233 2.11 -9.62 -6.03
N SER A 234 2.09 -10.10 -7.28
CA SER A 234 3.29 -10.27 -8.09
C SER A 234 3.40 -9.27 -9.25
N ASN A 235 2.52 -8.27 -9.34
CA ASN A 235 2.48 -7.34 -10.47
C ASN A 235 2.25 -5.90 -10.01
N LEU A 236 3.32 -5.10 -10.05
CA LEU A 236 3.26 -3.69 -9.64
C LEU A 236 2.37 -2.86 -10.57
N GLU A 237 2.34 -3.16 -11.86
CA GLU A 237 1.49 -2.47 -12.84
C GLU A 237 0.01 -2.67 -12.53
N ILE A 238 -0.41 -3.90 -12.16
CA ILE A 238 -1.77 -4.18 -11.71
C ILE A 238 -2.09 -3.36 -10.45
N SER A 239 -1.13 -3.26 -9.54
CA SER A 239 -1.28 -2.46 -8.32
C SER A 239 -1.52 -0.97 -8.62
N ILE A 240 -0.78 -0.41 -9.58
CA ILE A 240 -0.95 0.98 -10.03
C ILE A 240 -2.32 1.15 -10.72
N LYS A 241 -2.68 0.26 -11.64
CA LYS A 241 -3.98 0.26 -12.35
C LYS A 241 -5.15 0.22 -11.37
N LEU A 242 -5.08 -0.60 -10.32
CA LEU A 242 -6.11 -0.67 -9.28
C LEU A 242 -6.26 0.64 -8.52
N SER A 243 -5.15 1.30 -8.17
CA SER A 243 -5.19 2.61 -7.53
C SER A 243 -5.81 3.68 -8.45
N LEU A 244 -5.45 3.67 -9.74
CA LEU A 244 -6.01 4.58 -10.75
C LEU A 244 -7.51 4.35 -11.01
N SER A 245 -7.97 3.11 -10.98
CA SER A 245 -9.39 2.75 -11.18
C SER A 245 -10.23 2.76 -9.92
N SER A 246 -9.67 3.24 -8.80
CA SER A 246 -10.39 3.29 -7.53
C SER A 246 -11.61 4.22 -7.61
N PRO A 247 -12.68 3.97 -6.83
CA PRO A 247 -13.85 4.84 -6.77
C PRO A 247 -13.50 6.30 -6.42
N ARG A 248 -12.45 6.52 -5.64
CA ARG A 248 -11.96 7.86 -5.28
C ARG A 248 -11.40 8.61 -6.48
N MET A 249 -10.57 7.96 -7.29
CA MET A 249 -10.08 8.56 -8.54
C MET A 249 -11.22 8.87 -9.52
N ALA A 250 -12.21 7.97 -9.62
CA ALA A 250 -13.39 8.17 -10.45
C ALA A 250 -14.24 9.35 -9.99
N SER A 251 -14.29 9.66 -8.68
CA SER A 251 -15.06 10.79 -8.13
C SER A 251 -14.41 12.16 -8.36
N ILE A 252 -13.10 12.21 -8.59
CA ILE A 252 -12.34 13.44 -8.87
C ILE A 252 -11.45 13.23 -10.10
N PRO A 253 -12.02 13.19 -11.32
CA PRO A 253 -11.26 12.94 -12.55
C PRO A 253 -10.05 13.85 -12.76
N PRO A 254 -10.07 15.16 -12.37
CA PRO A 254 -8.90 16.02 -12.50
C PRO A 254 -7.67 15.60 -11.68
N ALA A 255 -7.81 14.65 -10.73
CA ALA A 255 -6.67 14.09 -10.01
C ALA A 255 -5.69 13.36 -10.93
N VAL A 256 -6.17 12.79 -12.07
CA VAL A 256 -5.32 12.18 -13.09
C VAL A 256 -4.43 13.22 -13.76
N ASP A 257 -4.94 14.43 -14.01
CA ASP A 257 -4.17 15.54 -14.58
C ASP A 257 -3.06 16.00 -13.63
N LEU A 258 -3.37 16.10 -12.33
CA LEU A 258 -2.36 16.42 -11.32
C LEU A 258 -1.29 15.32 -11.23
N LEU A 259 -1.68 14.06 -11.25
CA LEU A 259 -0.75 12.92 -11.27
C LEU A 259 0.16 12.98 -12.53
N GLY A 260 -0.40 13.30 -13.70
CA GLY A 260 0.34 13.52 -14.93
C GLY A 260 1.39 14.63 -14.78
N LEU A 261 1.06 15.76 -14.18
CA LEU A 261 2.04 16.82 -13.91
C LEU A 261 3.13 16.36 -12.93
N LEU A 262 2.74 15.70 -11.84
CA LEU A 262 3.68 15.19 -10.83
C LEU A 262 4.62 14.14 -11.41
N SER A 263 4.20 13.37 -12.41
CA SER A 263 5.05 12.38 -13.07
C SER A 263 6.28 13.00 -13.77
N LEU A 264 6.23 14.28 -14.14
CA LEU A 264 7.34 15.02 -14.73
C LEU A 264 8.35 15.55 -13.70
N LEU A 265 8.02 15.50 -12.42
CA LEU A 265 8.78 16.12 -11.32
C LEU A 265 9.40 15.04 -10.43
N SER A 266 10.65 14.64 -10.72
CA SER A 266 11.38 13.62 -9.95
C SER A 266 11.52 13.99 -8.47
N ASP A 267 11.74 15.27 -8.19
CA ASP A 267 11.91 15.78 -6.82
C ASP A 267 10.60 16.24 -6.18
N GLY A 268 9.47 16.00 -6.85
CA GLY A 268 8.16 16.46 -6.40
C GLY A 268 8.01 17.99 -6.44
N ILE A 269 6.93 18.49 -5.84
CA ILE A 269 6.62 19.92 -5.82
C ILE A 269 6.15 20.36 -4.42
N SER A 270 6.58 21.54 -3.97
CA SER A 270 6.04 22.14 -2.74
C SER A 270 4.60 22.62 -2.96
N GLU A 271 3.82 22.72 -1.90
CA GLU A 271 2.46 23.27 -1.98
C GLU A 271 2.44 24.70 -2.50
N THR A 272 3.44 25.49 -2.10
CA THR A 272 3.60 26.88 -2.55
C THR A 272 3.84 26.95 -4.06
N ASP A 273 4.78 26.15 -4.58
CA ASP A 273 5.10 26.12 -6.01
C ASP A 273 3.92 25.59 -6.84
N LEU A 274 3.21 24.58 -6.33
CA LEU A 274 2.04 24.04 -6.99
C LEU A 274 0.94 25.09 -7.15
N LEU A 275 0.67 25.88 -6.13
CA LEU A 275 -0.33 26.96 -6.17
C LEU A 275 0.14 28.13 -7.03
N GLN A 276 1.41 28.53 -6.94
CA GLN A 276 1.97 29.67 -7.69
C GLN A 276 2.11 29.36 -9.18
N SER A 277 2.38 28.11 -9.54
CA SER A 277 2.44 27.67 -10.97
C SER A 277 1.08 27.74 -11.67
N LYS A 278 -0.03 27.87 -10.93
CA LYS A 278 -1.41 28.01 -11.44
C LYS A 278 -1.72 26.99 -12.55
N PRO A 279 -1.54 25.69 -12.33
CA PRO A 279 -1.89 24.69 -13.32
C PRO A 279 -3.39 24.79 -13.63
N ALA A 280 -3.78 24.52 -14.88
CA ALA A 280 -5.17 24.54 -15.31
C ALA A 280 -5.93 23.28 -14.82
N ILE A 281 -5.85 22.99 -13.52
CA ILE A 281 -6.49 21.85 -12.87
C ILE A 281 -7.49 22.42 -11.86
N PRO A 282 -8.79 22.06 -11.97
CA PRO A 282 -9.79 22.44 -10.99
C PRO A 282 -9.58 21.67 -9.68
N GLU A 283 -9.98 22.27 -8.58
CA GLU A 283 -10.01 21.65 -7.25
C GLU A 283 -8.68 20.96 -6.84
N ILE A 284 -7.54 21.64 -7.03
CA ILE A 284 -6.20 21.09 -6.75
C ILE A 284 -6.10 20.44 -5.35
N ALA A 285 -6.72 21.04 -4.32
CA ALA A 285 -6.70 20.49 -2.98
C ALA A 285 -7.42 19.14 -2.90
N GLY A 286 -8.56 18.99 -3.57
CA GLY A 286 -9.29 17.72 -3.71
C GLY A 286 -8.48 16.68 -4.48
N CYS A 287 -7.85 17.10 -5.59
CA CYS A 287 -6.96 16.24 -6.38
C CYS A 287 -5.77 15.73 -5.54
N LYS A 288 -5.09 16.62 -4.81
CA LYS A 288 -3.99 16.27 -3.89
C LYS A 288 -4.45 15.24 -2.86
N THR A 289 -5.57 15.51 -2.18
CA THR A 289 -6.12 14.59 -1.18
C THR A 289 -6.43 13.22 -1.80
N THR A 290 -7.04 13.19 -2.98
CA THR A 290 -7.35 11.94 -3.68
C THR A 290 -6.09 11.15 -4.00
N LEU A 291 -5.03 11.78 -4.52
CA LEU A 291 -3.76 11.09 -4.81
C LEU A 291 -3.09 10.54 -3.54
N LEU A 292 -3.15 11.25 -2.42
CA LEU A 292 -2.63 10.79 -1.14
C LEU A 292 -3.45 9.60 -0.60
N CYS A 293 -4.78 9.68 -0.69
CA CYS A 293 -5.68 8.62 -0.22
C CYS A 293 -5.61 7.34 -1.07
N THR A 294 -5.25 7.45 -2.35
CA THR A 294 -5.07 6.30 -3.25
C THR A 294 -3.63 5.78 -3.28
N SER A 295 -2.72 6.39 -2.51
CA SER A 295 -1.28 6.10 -2.51
C SER A 295 -0.60 6.24 -3.87
N LEU A 296 -1.15 7.05 -4.77
CA LEU A 296 -0.52 7.42 -6.04
C LEU A 296 0.50 8.54 -5.85
N ALA A 297 0.38 9.32 -4.77
CA ALA A 297 1.37 10.30 -4.34
C ALA A 297 1.56 10.23 -2.81
N PHE A 298 2.63 10.83 -2.32
CA PHE A 298 2.94 10.95 -0.90
C PHE A 298 3.59 12.30 -0.61
N ILE A 299 3.65 12.68 0.67
CA ILE A 299 4.40 13.85 1.12
C ILE A 299 5.74 13.36 1.67
N ASP A 300 6.84 13.85 1.12
CA ASP A 300 8.18 13.52 1.60
C ASP A 300 8.56 14.29 2.88
N HIS A 301 9.73 14.01 3.43
CA HIS A 301 10.24 14.66 4.66
C HIS A 301 10.44 16.19 4.51
N ALA A 302 10.60 16.68 3.28
CA ALA A 302 10.71 18.10 2.97
C ALA A 302 9.33 18.78 2.75
N GLY A 303 8.23 18.04 2.95
CA GLY A 303 6.87 18.54 2.72
C GLY A 303 6.48 18.65 1.25
N ARG A 304 7.20 18.01 0.34
CA ARG A 304 6.92 18.04 -1.10
C ARG A 304 5.99 16.91 -1.50
N LEU A 305 5.00 17.22 -2.34
CA LEU A 305 4.13 16.21 -2.96
C LEU A 305 4.91 15.48 -4.07
N LYS A 306 5.07 14.18 -3.93
CA LYS A 306 5.94 13.35 -4.76
C LYS A 306 5.24 12.08 -5.22
N VAL A 307 5.67 11.56 -6.36
CA VAL A 307 5.19 10.29 -6.94
C VAL A 307 6.39 9.33 -7.06
N LEU A 308 6.22 8.08 -6.68
CA LEU A 308 7.26 7.05 -6.76
C LEU A 308 7.67 6.77 -8.21
N ALA A 309 8.95 6.48 -8.46
CA ALA A 309 9.50 6.32 -9.81
C ALA A 309 8.70 5.34 -10.68
N PRO A 310 8.35 4.12 -10.26
CA PRO A 310 7.56 3.22 -11.10
C PRO A 310 6.16 3.76 -11.45
N ILE A 311 5.55 4.56 -10.57
CA ILE A 311 4.26 5.20 -10.87
C ILE A 311 4.47 6.32 -11.88
N ARG A 312 5.55 7.11 -11.76
CA ARG A 312 5.90 8.16 -12.74
C ARG A 312 6.07 7.57 -14.14
N ASP A 313 6.88 6.52 -14.26
CA ASP A 313 7.17 5.87 -15.53
C ASP A 313 5.91 5.29 -16.17
N TYR A 314 5.07 4.62 -15.35
CA TYR A 314 3.77 4.12 -15.80
C TYR A 314 2.88 5.25 -16.32
N VAL A 315 2.76 6.36 -15.59
CA VAL A 315 1.89 7.50 -15.96
C VAL A 315 2.42 8.19 -17.21
N GLN A 316 3.73 8.43 -17.30
CA GLN A 316 4.34 9.05 -18.50
C GLN A 316 4.12 8.22 -19.76
N THR A 317 4.12 6.90 -19.63
CA THR A 317 3.94 5.98 -20.75
C THR A 317 2.47 5.81 -21.14
N THR A 318 1.56 5.70 -20.15
CA THR A 318 0.16 5.34 -20.40
C THR A 318 -0.81 6.51 -20.38
N ILE A 319 -0.51 7.57 -19.62
CA ILE A 319 -1.38 8.74 -19.39
C ILE A 319 -0.52 10.02 -19.37
N PRO A 320 0.24 10.31 -20.45
CA PRO A 320 1.11 11.48 -20.45
C PRO A 320 0.32 12.78 -20.28
N PRO A 321 0.83 13.75 -19.47
CA PRO A 321 0.13 15.00 -19.24
C PRO A 321 0.02 15.81 -20.55
N SER A 322 -1.13 16.43 -20.74
CA SER A 322 -1.38 17.23 -21.93
C SER A 322 -0.52 18.53 -21.92
N PRO A 323 -0.09 19.03 -23.10
CA PRO A 323 0.78 20.20 -23.21
C PRO A 323 0.21 21.46 -22.55
N HIS A 324 -1.12 21.64 -22.49
CA HIS A 324 -1.74 22.80 -21.88
C HIS A 324 -1.58 22.82 -20.35
N LEU A 325 -1.47 21.66 -19.70
CA LEU A 325 -1.21 21.55 -18.26
C LEU A 325 0.27 21.79 -17.95
N VAL A 326 1.17 21.36 -18.82
CA VAL A 326 2.63 21.47 -18.63
C VAL A 326 3.13 22.91 -18.79
N ARG A 327 2.54 23.69 -19.73
CA ARG A 327 2.99 25.07 -20.03
C ARG A 327 3.06 26.00 -18.82
N PRO A 328 2.01 26.11 -17.97
CA PRO A 328 2.07 26.98 -16.79
C PRO A 328 3.19 26.58 -15.83
N LEU A 329 3.34 25.29 -15.58
CA LEU A 329 4.37 24.73 -14.71
C LEU A 329 5.78 25.02 -15.24
N ARG A 330 6.02 24.78 -16.54
CA ARG A 330 7.31 25.08 -17.18
C ARG A 330 7.63 26.57 -17.15
N LYS A 331 6.63 27.43 -17.40
CA LYS A 331 6.82 28.86 -17.31
C LYS A 331 7.25 29.28 -15.90
N TYR A 332 6.55 28.79 -14.89
CA TYR A 332 6.86 29.09 -13.49
C TYR A 332 8.31 28.74 -13.12
N PHE A 333 8.78 27.53 -13.47
CA PHE A 333 10.15 27.11 -13.15
C PHE A 333 11.24 27.77 -14.03
N ASN A 334 10.89 28.30 -15.19
CA ASN A 334 11.83 29.08 -15.99
C ASN A 334 11.96 30.54 -15.53
N ASP A 335 10.95 31.06 -14.82
CA ASP A 335 10.91 32.43 -14.32
C ASP A 335 11.48 32.56 -12.86
N LEU A 336 11.81 31.39 -12.22
CA LEU A 336 12.51 31.31 -10.93
C LEU A 336 14.03 31.43 -11.12
#